data_279d04e439f4f941c9bae17f8670ef5c
#
_entry.id   279d04e439f4f941c9bae17f8670ef5c
#
_cell.length_a   1.000
_cell.length_b   1.000
_cell.length_c   1.000
_cell.angle_alpha   90.00
_cell.angle_beta   90.00
_cell.angle_gamma   90.00
#
_symmetry.space_group_name_H-M   'P 1'
#
loop_
_entity.id
_entity.type
_entity.pdbx_description
1 polymer ?
#
loop_
_entity_poly.entity_id
_entity_poly.type
_entity_poly.pdbx_seq_one_letter_code
_entity_poly.pdbx_strand_id
1 'polypeptide(L)'
;MILIAPRVAGAEPTDITVRVLSKDAKFVGSSMGGARVVLRDADTGAILAEGVTSGGTGDTKVLMHADGGRRATLSSDDAAKFDATIDIDEPRLIEVEILGPLGQRQSANRVTVTQWAVPGEHITGGDGWLIELPGYVVDVLAPPAHMKLPAETAKVDLRANVSLMCGCPITPGGLWDADELAVKALITRNGEKLPPLDLAYDGQPSQFAGTMTVDQPGLYDVTVYAHNPRTGNTGLDRTTFIVAK
;
A
#
# COMPACT_ATOMS: atom_id res chain seq x y z
N MET A 1 29.04 17.50 -52.81
CA MET A 1 28.94 17.81 -51.39
C MET A 1 27.46 17.74 -51.02
N ILE A 2 27.03 16.64 -50.45
CA ILE A 2 25.62 16.42 -50.07
C ILE A 2 25.47 17.00 -48.66
N LEU A 3 24.72 18.10 -48.53
CA LEU A 3 24.30 18.67 -47.25
C LEU A 3 23.24 17.72 -46.66
N ILE A 4 23.62 16.91 -45.70
CA ILE A 4 22.67 16.20 -44.83
C ILE A 4 22.17 17.25 -43.84
N ALA A 5 20.94 17.72 -44.03
CA ALA A 5 20.27 18.54 -43.02
C ALA A 5 20.08 17.71 -41.76
N PRO A 6 20.37 18.24 -40.55
CA PRO A 6 20.08 17.52 -39.32
C PRO A 6 18.55 17.34 -39.27
N ARG A 7 18.10 16.07 -39.16
CA ARG A 7 16.72 15.77 -38.78
C ARG A 7 16.59 16.25 -37.35
N VAL A 8 15.80 17.28 -37.11
CA VAL A 8 15.30 17.57 -35.79
C VAL A 8 14.46 16.33 -35.43
N ALA A 9 14.92 15.50 -34.50
CA ALA A 9 14.11 14.43 -33.94
C ALA A 9 12.92 15.15 -33.30
N GLY A 10 11.71 14.91 -33.81
CA GLY A 10 10.48 15.37 -33.18
C GLY A 10 10.23 14.49 -31.95
N ALA A 11 9.49 15.01 -31.00
CA ALA A 11 9.03 14.21 -29.86
C ALA A 11 8.26 12.98 -30.39
N GLU A 12 8.55 11.81 -29.83
CA GLU A 12 7.90 10.55 -30.20
C GLU A 12 7.03 10.05 -29.05
N PRO A 13 5.75 9.67 -29.34
CA PRO A 13 4.87 9.11 -28.33
C PRO A 13 5.48 7.82 -27.75
N THR A 14 5.57 7.76 -26.43
CA THR A 14 6.12 6.63 -25.70
C THR A 14 5.09 6.16 -24.69
N ASP A 15 4.55 4.96 -24.90
CA ASP A 15 3.52 4.39 -24.02
C ASP A 15 4.14 3.72 -22.81
N ILE A 16 3.57 3.96 -21.64
CA ILE A 16 3.99 3.40 -20.36
C ILE A 16 2.77 2.82 -19.66
N THR A 17 2.83 1.53 -19.35
CA THR A 17 1.86 0.86 -18.46
C THR A 17 2.48 0.73 -17.08
N VAL A 18 1.86 1.30 -16.06
CA VAL A 18 2.28 1.18 -14.66
C VAL A 18 1.33 0.25 -13.92
N ARG A 19 1.87 -0.74 -13.22
CA ARG A 19 1.13 -1.63 -12.34
C ARG A 19 1.68 -1.56 -10.93
N VAL A 20 0.78 -1.60 -9.93
CA VAL A 20 1.14 -1.54 -8.52
C VAL A 20 0.78 -2.85 -7.85
N LEU A 21 1.80 -3.56 -7.39
CA LEU A 21 1.67 -4.84 -6.70
C LEU A 21 1.78 -4.63 -5.19
N SER A 22 0.80 -5.05 -4.42
CA SER A 22 0.92 -5.12 -2.96
C SER A 22 2.03 -6.10 -2.59
N LYS A 23 2.94 -5.72 -1.71
CA LYS A 23 4.01 -6.63 -1.25
C LYS A 23 3.42 -7.94 -0.75
N ASP A 24 4.00 -9.04 -1.20
CA ASP A 24 3.60 -10.41 -0.88
C ASP A 24 2.13 -10.74 -1.25
N ALA A 25 1.49 -9.98 -2.16
CA ALA A 25 0.08 -10.15 -2.48
C ALA A 25 -0.26 -9.79 -3.94
N LYS A 26 -1.43 -9.23 -4.19
CA LYS A 26 -2.01 -9.01 -5.50
C LYS A 26 -1.94 -7.54 -5.92
N PHE A 27 -2.42 -7.22 -7.13
CA PHE A 27 -2.44 -5.83 -7.61
C PHE A 27 -3.37 -4.93 -6.78
N VAL A 28 -2.94 -3.67 -6.58
CA VAL A 28 -3.74 -2.64 -5.92
C VAL A 28 -4.73 -2.07 -6.94
N GLY A 29 -5.95 -2.58 -6.88
CA GLY A 29 -7.01 -2.29 -7.86
C GLY A 29 -8.12 -1.40 -7.34
N SER A 30 -9.19 -1.30 -8.15
CA SER A 30 -10.32 -0.40 -7.92
C SER A 30 -11.05 -0.67 -6.59
N SER A 31 -11.04 -1.93 -6.09
CA SER A 31 -11.67 -2.29 -4.80
C SER A 31 -11.05 -1.58 -3.60
N MET A 32 -9.79 -1.15 -3.73
CA MET A 32 -9.05 -0.40 -2.71
C MET A 32 -8.88 1.08 -3.08
N GLY A 33 -9.68 1.58 -4.03
CA GLY A 33 -9.60 2.93 -4.56
C GLY A 33 -8.42 3.16 -5.52
N GLY A 34 -7.70 2.11 -5.90
CA GLY A 34 -6.49 2.18 -6.71
C GLY A 34 -5.30 2.82 -5.98
N ALA A 35 -4.25 3.07 -6.75
CA ALA A 35 -3.10 3.85 -6.33
C ALA A 35 -2.88 5.03 -7.29
N ARG A 36 -2.59 6.21 -6.76
CA ARG A 36 -2.22 7.38 -7.56
C ARG A 36 -0.84 7.13 -8.14
N VAL A 37 -0.71 7.41 -9.43
CA VAL A 37 0.54 7.32 -10.20
C VAL A 37 0.86 8.71 -10.72
N VAL A 38 2.08 9.17 -10.54
CA VAL A 38 2.59 10.40 -11.14
C VAL A 38 3.90 10.08 -11.85
N LEU A 39 3.95 10.35 -13.15
CA LEU A 39 5.17 10.27 -13.98
C LEU A 39 5.78 11.66 -14.07
N ARG A 40 7.06 11.79 -13.71
CA ARG A 40 7.80 13.05 -13.79
C ARG A 40 9.10 12.85 -14.58
N ASP A 41 9.53 13.90 -15.27
CA ASP A 41 10.91 14.01 -15.67
C ASP A 41 11.77 14.22 -14.41
N ALA A 42 12.71 13.30 -14.15
CA ALA A 42 13.49 13.31 -12.92
C ALA A 42 14.46 14.50 -12.81
N ASP A 43 14.89 15.05 -13.95
CA ASP A 43 15.85 16.17 -13.99
C ASP A 43 15.16 17.52 -13.79
N THR A 44 13.97 17.68 -14.35
CA THR A 44 13.23 18.95 -14.33
C THR A 44 12.12 19.00 -13.30
N GLY A 45 11.65 17.85 -12.83
CA GLY A 45 10.49 17.70 -11.96
C GLY A 45 9.13 17.91 -12.66
N ALA A 46 9.13 18.14 -13.97
CA ALA A 46 7.90 18.35 -14.73
C ALA A 46 7.02 17.10 -14.72
N ILE A 47 5.72 17.28 -14.44
CA ILE A 47 4.75 16.19 -14.51
C ILE A 47 4.48 15.89 -15.98
N LEU A 48 4.70 14.65 -16.40
CA LEU A 48 4.47 14.17 -17.75
C LEU A 48 3.10 13.48 -17.88
N ALA A 49 2.68 12.75 -16.86
CA ALA A 49 1.37 12.15 -16.76
C ALA A 49 0.99 11.88 -15.29
N GLU A 50 -0.31 11.86 -15.01
CA GLU A 50 -0.81 11.42 -13.71
C GLU A 50 -2.17 10.74 -13.83
N GLY A 51 -2.47 9.83 -12.90
CA GLY A 51 -3.76 9.15 -12.84
C GLY A 51 -3.83 8.16 -11.68
N VAL A 52 -4.76 7.22 -11.79
CA VAL A 52 -5.02 6.22 -10.75
C VAL A 52 -5.10 4.85 -11.40
N THR A 53 -4.50 3.83 -10.76
CA THR A 53 -4.64 2.45 -11.24
C THR A 53 -6.09 2.00 -11.13
N SER A 54 -6.59 1.34 -12.18
CA SER A 54 -7.94 0.78 -12.22
C SER A 54 -7.93 -0.63 -12.79
N GLY A 55 -8.84 -1.47 -12.32
CA GLY A 55 -8.96 -2.87 -12.68
C GLY A 55 -9.07 -3.78 -11.48
N GLY A 56 -9.00 -5.09 -11.74
CA GLY A 56 -9.05 -6.15 -10.75
C GLY A 56 -7.74 -6.34 -9.99
N THR A 57 -7.76 -7.22 -8.99
CA THR A 57 -6.54 -7.58 -8.24
C THR A 57 -5.69 -8.65 -8.94
N GLY A 58 -6.12 -9.16 -10.10
CA GLY A 58 -5.44 -10.22 -10.86
C GLY A 58 -5.76 -11.64 -10.36
N ASP A 59 -5.29 -12.64 -11.09
CA ASP A 59 -5.50 -14.05 -10.79
C ASP A 59 -4.59 -14.52 -9.63
N THR A 60 -5.20 -15.07 -8.58
CA THR A 60 -4.46 -15.52 -7.39
C THR A 60 -3.49 -16.69 -7.71
N LYS A 61 -3.88 -17.61 -8.62
CA LYS A 61 -3.00 -18.74 -8.95
C LYS A 61 -1.77 -18.28 -9.72
N VAL A 62 -1.95 -17.33 -10.64
CA VAL A 62 -0.84 -16.75 -11.39
C VAL A 62 0.08 -15.97 -10.47
N LEU A 63 -0.46 -15.06 -9.65
CA LEU A 63 0.34 -14.18 -8.78
C LEU A 63 1.08 -14.92 -7.68
N MET A 64 0.43 -15.90 -7.04
CA MET A 64 0.97 -16.52 -5.83
C MET A 64 1.58 -17.91 -6.07
N HIS A 65 1.31 -18.56 -7.22
CA HIS A 65 1.74 -19.93 -7.48
C HIS A 65 2.29 -20.15 -8.91
N ALA A 66 2.56 -19.06 -9.67
CA ALA A 66 3.03 -19.22 -11.04
C ALA A 66 4.43 -19.85 -11.10
N ASP A 67 4.55 -20.86 -11.93
CA ASP A 67 5.83 -21.34 -12.45
C ASP A 67 6.27 -20.42 -13.60
N GLY A 68 7.52 -20.00 -13.64
CA GLY A 68 8.04 -19.16 -14.74
C GLY A 68 9.19 -18.26 -14.34
N GLY A 69 9.54 -18.29 -13.06
CA GLY A 69 10.64 -17.51 -12.51
C GLY A 69 10.40 -16.00 -12.62
N ARG A 70 11.47 -15.22 -12.57
CA ARG A 70 11.41 -13.74 -12.50
C ARG A 70 10.87 -13.05 -13.77
N ARG A 71 10.69 -13.78 -14.87
CA ARG A 71 10.19 -13.23 -16.14
C ARG A 71 8.74 -13.64 -16.45
N ALA A 72 8.08 -14.32 -15.51
CA ALA A 72 6.66 -14.64 -15.65
C ALA A 72 5.85 -13.36 -15.70
N THR A 73 4.90 -13.27 -16.62
CA THR A 73 3.89 -12.21 -16.59
C THR A 73 2.87 -12.54 -15.50
N LEU A 74 2.69 -11.63 -14.56
CA LEU A 74 1.83 -11.81 -13.40
C LEU A 74 0.42 -11.25 -13.63
N SER A 75 0.29 -10.28 -14.54
CA SER A 75 -0.99 -9.61 -14.81
C SER A 75 -1.88 -10.44 -15.74
N SER A 76 -3.16 -10.48 -15.41
CA SER A 76 -4.24 -10.83 -16.35
C SER A 76 -4.73 -9.55 -17.08
N ASP A 77 -5.53 -9.72 -18.13
CA ASP A 77 -6.02 -8.60 -18.95
C ASP A 77 -6.82 -7.57 -18.13
N ASP A 78 -7.53 -8.03 -17.11
CA ASP A 78 -8.33 -7.22 -16.19
C ASP A 78 -7.56 -6.70 -14.97
N ALA A 79 -6.28 -7.08 -14.82
CA ALA A 79 -5.46 -6.65 -13.69
C ALA A 79 -5.22 -5.14 -13.70
N ALA A 80 -5.33 -4.53 -12.53
CA ALA A 80 -5.23 -3.08 -12.35
C ALA A 80 -3.95 -2.50 -12.95
N LYS A 81 -4.11 -1.39 -13.67
CA LYS A 81 -3.04 -0.63 -14.30
C LYS A 81 -3.39 0.85 -14.44
N PHE A 82 -2.38 1.64 -14.74
CA PHE A 82 -2.48 3.00 -15.27
C PHE A 82 -1.69 3.04 -16.58
N ASP A 83 -2.35 3.40 -17.68
CA ASP A 83 -1.72 3.58 -18.98
C ASP A 83 -1.53 5.07 -19.26
N ALA A 84 -0.37 5.45 -19.74
CA ALA A 84 -0.02 6.82 -20.14
C ALA A 84 0.79 6.81 -21.42
N THR A 85 0.65 7.88 -22.20
CA THR A 85 1.55 8.21 -23.33
C THR A 85 2.27 9.50 -22.98
N ILE A 86 3.59 9.48 -23.05
CA ILE A 86 4.44 10.67 -22.90
C ILE A 86 5.14 10.98 -24.21
N ASP A 87 5.28 12.27 -24.54
CA ASP A 87 6.02 12.73 -25.70
C ASP A 87 7.42 13.17 -25.28
N ILE A 88 8.44 12.43 -25.73
CA ILE A 88 9.85 12.73 -25.45
C ILE A 88 10.65 12.75 -26.74
N ASP A 89 11.63 13.65 -26.83
CA ASP A 89 12.48 13.87 -28.01
C ASP A 89 13.91 13.31 -27.84
N GLU A 90 14.26 12.96 -26.61
CA GLU A 90 15.53 12.32 -26.23
C GLU A 90 15.30 11.36 -25.06
N PRO A 91 16.22 10.44 -24.75
CA PRO A 91 16.11 9.61 -23.56
C PRO A 91 15.97 10.44 -22.30
N ARG A 92 14.94 10.12 -21.48
CA ARG A 92 14.62 10.80 -20.21
C ARG A 92 14.64 9.83 -19.05
N LEU A 93 15.22 10.24 -17.93
CA LEU A 93 15.04 9.52 -16.68
C LEU A 93 13.67 9.90 -16.12
N ILE A 94 12.76 8.92 -16.11
CA ILE A 94 11.40 9.11 -15.61
C ILE A 94 11.34 8.65 -14.17
N GLU A 95 10.81 9.50 -13.30
CA GLU A 95 10.44 9.16 -11.93
C GLU A 95 8.96 8.80 -11.88
N VAL A 96 8.64 7.65 -11.29
CA VAL A 96 7.27 7.25 -10.96
C VAL A 96 7.08 7.35 -9.45
N GLU A 97 6.15 8.19 -9.03
CA GLU A 97 5.67 8.24 -7.64
C GLU A 97 4.33 7.49 -7.57
N ILE A 98 4.25 6.55 -6.64
CA ILE A 98 3.03 5.80 -6.28
C ILE A 98 2.59 6.20 -4.89
N LEU A 99 1.29 6.49 -4.72
CA LEU A 99 0.65 6.68 -3.42
C LEU A 99 -0.61 5.84 -3.35
N GLY A 100 -0.69 4.91 -2.41
CA GLY A 100 -1.87 4.03 -2.28
C GLY A 100 -1.85 3.14 -1.04
N PRO A 101 -2.95 2.41 -0.83
CA PRO A 101 -4.22 2.46 -1.55
C PRO A 101 -5.02 3.73 -1.21
N LEU A 102 -5.74 4.29 -2.19
CA LEU A 102 -6.44 5.57 -1.98
C LEU A 102 -7.72 5.43 -1.14
N GLY A 103 -8.31 4.24 -1.10
CA GLY A 103 -9.50 3.95 -0.29
C GLY A 103 -9.22 3.82 1.20
N GLN A 104 -7.94 3.67 1.59
CA GLN A 104 -7.51 3.49 2.99
C GLN A 104 -6.34 4.43 3.31
N ARG A 105 -6.64 5.72 3.36
CA ARG A 105 -5.64 6.79 3.42
C ARG A 105 -4.76 6.76 4.67
N GLN A 106 -5.29 6.28 5.82
CA GLN A 106 -4.52 6.14 7.07
C GLN A 106 -3.35 5.16 6.93
N SER A 107 -3.49 4.18 6.02
CA SER A 107 -2.45 3.18 5.74
C SER A 107 -1.76 3.37 4.39
N ALA A 108 -2.10 4.43 3.64
CA ALA A 108 -1.48 4.68 2.35
C ALA A 108 0.03 4.85 2.48
N ASN A 109 0.77 4.16 1.62
CA ASN A 109 2.22 4.26 1.56
C ASN A 109 2.66 4.89 0.24
N ARG A 110 3.90 5.41 0.22
CA ARG A 110 4.49 6.06 -0.95
C ARG A 110 5.75 5.32 -1.38
N VAL A 111 5.87 5.08 -2.68
CA VAL A 111 7.06 4.51 -3.31
C VAL A 111 7.45 5.40 -4.49
N THR A 112 8.74 5.63 -4.64
CA THR A 112 9.29 6.35 -5.79
C THR A 112 10.39 5.50 -6.41
N VAL A 113 10.35 5.34 -7.73
CA VAL A 113 11.35 4.61 -8.52
C VAL A 113 11.64 5.36 -9.81
N THR A 114 12.81 5.12 -10.39
CA THR A 114 13.21 5.75 -11.66
C THR A 114 13.60 4.70 -12.71
N GLN A 115 13.34 5.01 -13.98
CA GLN A 115 13.75 4.22 -15.13
C GLN A 115 13.99 5.14 -16.33
N TRP A 116 14.96 4.79 -17.18
CA TRP A 116 15.13 5.46 -18.46
C TRP A 116 14.00 5.09 -19.42
N ALA A 117 13.39 6.11 -20.05
CA ALA A 117 12.52 5.98 -21.21
C ALA A 117 13.23 6.52 -22.45
N VAL A 118 13.08 5.82 -23.56
CA VAL A 118 13.67 6.19 -24.87
C VAL A 118 12.54 6.51 -25.82
N PRO A 119 12.63 7.57 -26.63
CA PRO A 119 11.58 7.94 -27.58
C PRO A 119 11.12 6.76 -28.44
N GLY A 120 9.80 6.49 -28.47
CA GLY A 120 9.18 5.42 -29.24
C GLY A 120 9.37 4.00 -28.68
N GLU A 121 10.22 3.80 -27.65
CA GLU A 121 10.42 2.49 -27.01
C GLU A 121 9.46 2.33 -25.81
N HIS A 122 8.35 1.64 -26.06
CA HIS A 122 7.24 1.51 -25.13
C HIS A 122 7.57 0.63 -23.91
N ILE A 123 7.12 1.02 -22.72
CA ILE A 123 7.24 0.25 -21.46
C ILE A 123 5.87 -0.42 -21.17
N THR A 124 5.45 -1.32 -22.06
CA THR A 124 4.12 -1.98 -22.01
C THR A 124 4.20 -3.50 -22.04
N GLY A 125 5.38 -4.07 -22.35
CA GLY A 125 5.58 -5.52 -22.46
C GLY A 125 5.47 -6.24 -21.12
N GLY A 126 4.91 -7.46 -21.10
CA GLY A 126 4.69 -8.23 -19.86
C GLY A 126 3.79 -7.49 -18.87
N ASP A 127 4.31 -7.25 -17.67
CA ASP A 127 3.61 -6.47 -16.64
C ASP A 127 3.80 -4.95 -16.77
N GLY A 128 4.49 -4.48 -17.82
CA GLY A 128 4.87 -3.08 -17.95
C GLY A 128 5.88 -2.67 -16.89
N TRP A 129 5.72 -1.47 -16.33
CA TRP A 129 6.50 -1.01 -15.18
C TRP A 129 5.83 -1.46 -13.89
N LEU A 130 6.25 -2.62 -13.40
CA LEU A 130 5.73 -3.23 -12.17
C LEU A 130 6.43 -2.64 -10.95
N ILE A 131 5.64 -2.09 -10.02
CA ILE A 131 6.14 -1.43 -8.80
C ILE A 131 5.51 -2.10 -7.58
N GLU A 132 6.33 -2.58 -6.65
CA GLU A 132 5.86 -3.13 -5.39
C GLU A 132 5.55 -2.02 -4.38
N LEU A 133 4.35 -2.06 -3.78
CA LEU A 133 3.89 -1.19 -2.71
C LEU A 133 3.89 -1.96 -1.39
N PRO A 134 4.86 -1.73 -0.48
CA PRO A 134 4.90 -2.39 0.81
C PRO A 134 3.85 -1.82 1.76
N GLY A 135 3.38 -2.65 2.70
CA GLY A 135 2.49 -2.24 3.78
C GLY A 135 1.38 -3.25 4.04
N TYR A 136 0.73 -3.05 5.18
CA TYR A 136 -0.59 -3.58 5.52
C TYR A 136 -1.55 -2.42 5.66
N VAL A 137 -2.80 -2.62 5.28
CA VAL A 137 -3.89 -1.74 5.67
C VAL A 137 -4.30 -2.12 7.08
N VAL A 138 -4.14 -1.21 8.01
CA VAL A 138 -4.63 -1.32 9.38
C VAL A 138 -5.71 -0.26 9.58
N ASP A 139 -6.84 -0.66 10.15
CA ASP A 139 -7.96 0.22 10.48
C ASP A 139 -8.41 -0.08 11.90
N VAL A 140 -8.23 0.88 12.82
CA VAL A 140 -8.65 0.73 14.21
C VAL A 140 -10.14 0.91 14.33
N LEU A 141 -10.85 -0.18 14.64
CA LEU A 141 -12.30 -0.23 14.72
C LEU A 141 -12.84 0.16 16.10
N ALA A 142 -12.04 -0.08 17.15
CA ALA A 142 -12.41 0.27 18.53
C ALA A 142 -11.16 0.53 19.39
N PRO A 143 -11.24 1.51 20.31
CA PRO A 143 -12.30 2.51 20.43
C PRO A 143 -12.26 3.52 19.27
N PRO A 144 -13.41 4.13 18.90
CA PRO A 144 -13.42 5.23 17.94
C PRO A 144 -12.56 6.40 18.46
N ALA A 145 -11.98 7.15 17.52
CA ALA A 145 -11.09 8.24 17.84
C ALA A 145 -11.75 9.27 18.79
N HIS A 146 -11.00 9.68 19.82
CA HIS A 146 -11.40 10.67 20.81
C HIS A 146 -12.64 10.27 21.65
N MET A 147 -12.90 8.98 21.81
CA MET A 147 -13.98 8.49 22.67
C MET A 147 -13.73 8.89 24.11
N LYS A 148 -14.79 9.36 24.80
CA LYS A 148 -14.75 9.64 26.24
C LYS A 148 -15.36 8.50 27.03
N LEU A 149 -14.61 7.99 27.97
CA LEU A 149 -15.01 6.88 28.85
C LEU A 149 -15.18 7.36 30.29
N PRO A 150 -16.14 6.80 31.05
CA PRO A 150 -16.33 7.10 32.46
C PRO A 150 -15.07 6.80 33.31
N ALA A 151 -14.96 7.46 34.47
CA ALA A 151 -13.84 7.27 35.41
C ALA A 151 -13.71 5.85 35.94
N GLU A 152 -14.85 5.15 36.06
CA GLU A 152 -14.94 3.76 36.51
C GLU A 152 -14.61 2.71 35.43
N THR A 153 -14.26 3.14 34.21
CA THR A 153 -13.90 2.21 33.13
C THR A 153 -12.64 1.43 33.50
N ALA A 154 -12.78 0.13 33.69
CA ALA A 154 -11.68 -0.75 34.06
C ALA A 154 -11.03 -1.48 32.89
N LYS A 155 -11.75 -1.61 31.79
CA LYS A 155 -11.30 -2.32 30.58
C LYS A 155 -11.73 -1.61 29.31
N VAL A 156 -10.87 -1.65 28.30
CA VAL A 156 -11.14 -1.12 26.96
C VAL A 156 -10.74 -2.19 25.93
N ASP A 157 -11.67 -2.54 25.07
CA ASP A 157 -11.40 -3.45 23.97
C ASP A 157 -10.79 -2.66 22.81
N LEU A 158 -9.64 -3.13 22.33
CA LEU A 158 -8.98 -2.67 21.13
C LEU A 158 -9.30 -3.66 20.00
N ARG A 159 -9.80 -3.16 18.89
CA ARG A 159 -10.11 -3.96 17.71
C ARG A 159 -9.55 -3.28 16.46
N ALA A 160 -8.98 -4.07 15.57
CA ALA A 160 -8.47 -3.58 14.30
C ALA A 160 -8.80 -4.56 13.18
N ASN A 161 -9.01 -4.02 11.98
CA ASN A 161 -8.98 -4.77 10.75
C ASN A 161 -7.59 -4.68 10.13
N VAL A 162 -7.04 -5.82 9.69
CA VAL A 162 -5.73 -5.88 9.02
C VAL A 162 -5.88 -6.62 7.70
N SER A 163 -5.52 -5.99 6.60
CA SER A 163 -5.51 -6.61 5.26
C SER A 163 -4.26 -6.21 4.46
N LEU A 164 -4.02 -6.90 3.35
CA LEU A 164 -2.99 -6.50 2.39
C LEU A 164 -3.41 -5.21 1.67
N MET A 165 -2.47 -4.49 1.04
CA MET A 165 -2.75 -3.26 0.28
C MET A 165 -3.73 -3.50 -0.90
N CYS A 166 -3.86 -4.73 -1.39
CA CYS A 166 -4.86 -5.16 -2.38
C CYS A 166 -6.26 -5.40 -1.80
N GLY A 167 -6.43 -5.33 -0.46
CA GLY A 167 -7.67 -5.70 0.24
C GLY A 167 -7.85 -7.20 0.44
N CYS A 168 -6.84 -8.01 0.19
CA CYS A 168 -6.88 -9.45 0.37
C CYS A 168 -6.98 -9.80 1.87
N PRO A 169 -7.88 -10.72 2.26
CA PRO A 169 -8.12 -11.03 3.67
C PRO A 169 -7.01 -11.89 4.27
N ILE A 170 -6.83 -11.76 5.58
CA ILE A 170 -5.89 -12.53 6.39
C ILE A 170 -6.67 -13.47 7.28
N THR A 171 -6.33 -14.79 7.26
CA THR A 171 -7.01 -15.82 8.03
C THR A 171 -6.01 -16.86 8.54
N PRO A 172 -6.23 -17.50 9.70
CA PRO A 172 -5.38 -18.59 10.16
C PRO A 172 -5.32 -19.73 9.13
N GLY A 173 -4.09 -20.19 8.82
CA GLY A 173 -3.83 -21.23 7.83
C GLY A 173 -4.21 -20.86 6.40
N GLY A 174 -4.53 -19.61 6.12
CA GLY A 174 -4.85 -19.09 4.79
C GLY A 174 -3.61 -18.80 3.94
N LEU A 175 -3.83 -18.34 2.69
CA LEU A 175 -2.75 -17.91 1.82
C LEU A 175 -1.94 -16.75 2.45
N TRP A 176 -2.62 -15.86 3.13
CA TRP A 176 -2.07 -14.85 4.02
C TRP A 176 -2.44 -15.23 5.44
N ASP A 177 -1.51 -15.89 6.12
CA ASP A 177 -1.74 -16.52 7.40
C ASP A 177 -1.69 -15.53 8.55
N ALA A 178 -2.78 -15.49 9.33
CA ALA A 178 -2.86 -14.64 10.52
C ALA A 178 -1.84 -15.04 11.60
N ASP A 179 -1.45 -16.31 11.65
CA ASP A 179 -0.49 -16.83 12.63
C ASP A 179 0.96 -16.39 12.33
N GLU A 180 1.23 -15.92 11.11
CA GLU A 180 2.52 -15.32 10.74
C GLU A 180 2.62 -13.84 11.11
N LEU A 181 1.55 -13.21 11.60
CA LEU A 181 1.51 -11.78 11.89
C LEU A 181 1.64 -11.49 13.39
N ALA A 182 2.48 -10.52 13.73
CA ALA A 182 2.43 -9.84 14.99
C ALA A 182 1.52 -8.61 14.88
N VAL A 183 0.33 -8.67 15.48
CA VAL A 183 -0.57 -7.50 15.58
C VAL A 183 -0.54 -7.01 17.02
N LYS A 184 -0.09 -5.76 17.23
CA LYS A 184 0.11 -5.20 18.59
C LYS A 184 -0.33 -3.75 18.67
N ALA A 185 -0.74 -3.36 19.86
CA ALA A 185 -0.98 -1.96 20.22
C ALA A 185 0.16 -1.42 21.08
N LEU A 186 0.77 -0.33 20.64
CA LEU A 186 1.63 0.53 21.45
C LEU A 186 0.76 1.60 22.08
N ILE A 187 0.83 1.73 23.40
CA ILE A 187 -0.08 2.56 24.15
C ILE A 187 0.71 3.57 24.95
N THR A 188 0.27 4.84 24.94
CA THR A 188 0.74 5.85 25.90
C THR A 188 -0.44 6.43 26.67
N ARG A 189 -0.20 6.85 27.91
CA ARG A 189 -1.14 7.61 28.73
C ARG A 189 -0.51 8.94 29.10
N ASN A 190 -1.10 10.06 28.69
CA ASN A 190 -0.55 11.40 28.88
C ASN A 190 0.93 11.51 28.43
N GLY A 191 1.32 10.77 27.36
CA GLY A 191 2.68 10.68 26.84
C GLY A 191 3.59 9.66 27.54
N GLU A 192 3.18 9.05 28.65
CA GLU A 192 3.91 7.97 29.31
C GLU A 192 3.64 6.63 28.64
N LYS A 193 4.69 5.87 28.32
CA LYS A 193 4.55 4.56 27.68
C LYS A 193 4.01 3.52 28.64
N LEU A 194 3.00 2.78 28.19
CA LEU A 194 2.47 1.61 28.87
C LEU A 194 2.98 0.32 28.19
N PRO A 195 2.84 -0.84 28.87
CA PRO A 195 3.14 -2.13 28.22
C PRO A 195 2.35 -2.30 26.93
N PRO A 196 2.96 -2.84 25.87
CA PRO A 196 2.25 -3.13 24.62
C PRO A 196 1.21 -4.24 24.85
N LEU A 197 0.14 -4.23 24.06
CA LEU A 197 -0.90 -5.23 24.05
C LEU A 197 -0.86 -6.02 22.74
N ASP A 198 -0.85 -7.36 22.83
CA ASP A 198 -1.05 -8.21 21.66
C ASP A 198 -2.54 -8.27 21.30
N LEU A 199 -2.84 -8.12 20.00
CA LEU A 199 -4.16 -8.35 19.45
C LEU A 199 -4.17 -9.71 18.75
N ALA A 200 -5.01 -10.63 19.25
CA ALA A 200 -5.19 -11.95 18.66
C ALA A 200 -6.24 -11.93 17.54
N TYR A 201 -6.18 -12.91 16.64
CA TYR A 201 -7.22 -13.10 15.63
C TYR A 201 -8.58 -13.32 16.31
N ASP A 202 -9.60 -12.57 15.89
CA ASP A 202 -10.93 -12.48 16.56
C ASP A 202 -12.01 -13.36 15.88
N GLY A 203 -11.61 -14.42 15.19
CA GLY A 203 -12.55 -15.39 14.60
C GLY A 203 -13.22 -14.94 13.29
N GLN A 204 -12.96 -13.73 12.81
CA GLN A 204 -13.44 -13.21 11.52
C GLN A 204 -12.24 -12.83 10.64
N PRO A 205 -12.32 -13.04 9.32
CA PRO A 205 -11.23 -12.66 8.41
C PRO A 205 -10.75 -11.22 8.65
N SER A 206 -9.44 -11.05 8.77
CA SER A 206 -8.79 -9.76 8.99
C SER A 206 -9.06 -9.06 10.31
N GLN A 207 -9.83 -9.66 11.24
CA GLN A 207 -10.15 -9.05 12.53
C GLN A 207 -9.20 -9.50 13.63
N PHE A 208 -8.68 -8.52 14.38
CA PHE A 208 -7.80 -8.74 15.52
C PHE A 208 -8.30 -7.95 16.71
N ALA A 209 -8.25 -8.54 17.91
CA ALA A 209 -8.74 -7.91 19.11
C ALA A 209 -7.88 -8.22 20.33
N GLY A 210 -7.91 -7.31 21.30
CA GLY A 210 -7.31 -7.47 22.62
C GLY A 210 -7.98 -6.53 23.63
N THR A 211 -7.94 -6.87 24.90
CA THR A 211 -8.53 -6.06 25.97
C THR A 211 -7.43 -5.51 26.87
N MET A 212 -7.35 -4.21 27.00
CA MET A 212 -6.45 -3.54 27.95
C MET A 212 -7.15 -3.21 29.26
N THR A 213 -6.41 -3.28 30.36
CA THR A 213 -6.85 -2.75 31.65
C THR A 213 -6.55 -1.26 31.74
N VAL A 214 -7.53 -0.49 32.20
CA VAL A 214 -7.42 0.94 32.47
C VAL A 214 -7.52 1.15 33.97
N ASP A 215 -6.49 1.68 34.58
CA ASP A 215 -6.39 1.87 36.04
C ASP A 215 -6.33 3.34 36.47
N GLN A 216 -6.18 4.26 35.50
CA GLN A 216 -6.03 5.68 35.76
C GLN A 216 -6.69 6.54 34.69
N PRO A 217 -7.22 7.73 35.09
CA PRO A 217 -7.72 8.70 34.13
C PRO A 217 -6.59 9.31 33.29
N GLY A 218 -6.94 9.77 32.09
CA GLY A 218 -6.01 10.42 31.19
C GLY A 218 -6.38 10.33 29.72
N LEU A 219 -5.54 10.90 28.88
CA LEU A 219 -5.55 10.74 27.44
C LEU A 219 -4.70 9.51 27.08
N TYR A 220 -5.31 8.57 26.41
CA TYR A 220 -4.65 7.39 25.87
C TYR A 220 -4.46 7.54 24.37
N ASP A 221 -3.21 7.42 23.91
CA ASP A 221 -2.86 7.32 22.50
C ASP A 221 -2.53 5.85 22.19
N VAL A 222 -3.15 5.31 21.17
CA VAL A 222 -2.98 3.91 20.76
C VAL A 222 -2.53 3.86 19.30
N THR A 223 -1.40 3.23 19.06
CA THR A 223 -0.93 2.88 17.71
C THR A 223 -1.02 1.38 17.56
N VAL A 224 -1.95 0.90 16.71
CA VAL A 224 -2.01 -0.52 16.33
C VAL A 224 -1.15 -0.72 15.09
N TYR A 225 -0.27 -1.72 15.13
CA TYR A 225 0.52 -2.12 13.98
C TYR A 225 0.40 -3.61 13.70
N ALA A 226 0.53 -3.94 12.43
CA ALA A 226 0.73 -5.31 11.95
C ALA A 226 2.14 -5.44 11.38
N HIS A 227 2.83 -6.53 11.70
CA HIS A 227 4.18 -6.81 11.23
C HIS A 227 4.32 -8.29 10.91
N ASN A 228 4.85 -8.60 9.72
CA ASN A 228 5.27 -9.96 9.37
C ASN A 228 6.78 -10.08 9.59
N PRO A 229 7.25 -10.85 10.60
CA PRO A 229 8.68 -10.96 10.91
C PRO A 229 9.48 -11.66 9.81
N ARG A 230 8.84 -12.46 8.95
CA ARG A 230 9.50 -13.17 7.85
C ARG A 230 9.83 -12.24 6.68
N THR A 231 8.92 -11.31 6.36
CA THR A 231 9.06 -10.44 5.17
C THR A 231 9.42 -9.00 5.52
N GLY A 232 9.27 -8.61 6.80
CA GLY A 232 9.44 -7.24 7.27
C GLY A 232 8.31 -6.30 6.83
N ASN A 233 7.23 -6.82 6.21
CA ASN A 233 6.10 -6.00 5.81
C ASN A 233 5.38 -5.47 7.05
N THR A 234 5.01 -4.17 7.04
CA THR A 234 4.47 -3.48 8.23
C THR A 234 3.45 -2.43 7.83
N GLY A 235 2.37 -2.33 8.62
CA GLY A 235 1.38 -1.25 8.50
C GLY A 235 0.90 -0.83 9.87
N LEU A 236 0.29 0.36 9.98
CA LEU A 236 -0.23 0.87 11.25
C LEU A 236 -1.41 1.82 11.05
N ASP A 237 -2.18 1.97 12.14
CA ASP A 237 -3.18 3.02 12.32
C ASP A 237 -3.22 3.48 13.78
N ARG A 238 -3.88 4.60 14.03
CA ARG A 238 -3.90 5.26 15.34
C ARG A 238 -5.30 5.66 15.77
N THR A 239 -5.53 5.57 17.08
CA THR A 239 -6.72 6.13 17.72
C THR A 239 -6.34 6.74 19.06
N THR A 240 -7.27 7.51 19.65
CA THR A 240 -7.15 8.05 20.98
C THR A 240 -8.45 7.86 21.74
N PHE A 241 -8.37 7.71 23.06
CA PHE A 241 -9.53 7.80 23.94
C PHE A 241 -9.16 8.51 25.25
N ILE A 242 -10.17 8.99 25.95
CA ILE A 242 -10.02 9.71 27.20
C ILE A 242 -10.79 8.97 28.29
N VAL A 243 -10.13 8.70 29.41
CA VAL A 243 -10.79 8.24 30.64
C VAL A 243 -10.95 9.45 31.55
N ALA A 244 -12.17 9.72 31.97
CA ALA A 244 -12.49 10.84 32.85
C ALA A 244 -11.77 10.75 34.23
N LYS A 245 -11.63 11.89 34.90
CA LYS A 245 -11.12 11.95 36.28
C LYS A 245 -12.22 11.59 37.27
#